data_f9328ba4bebdee0eb3177b8e25132be5
#
_entry.id   f9328ba4bebdee0eb3177b8e25132be5
#
_cell.length_a   1.000
_cell.length_b   1.000
_cell.length_c   1.000
_cell.angle_alpha   90.00
_cell.angle_beta   90.00
_cell.angle_gamma   90.00
#
_symmetry.space_group_name_H-M   'P 1'
#
loop_
_entity.id
_entity.type
_entity.pdbx_description
1 polymer ?
#
loop_
_entity_poly.entity_id
_entity_poly.type
_entity_poly.pdbx_seq_one_letter_code
_entity_poly.pdbx_strand_id
1 'polypeptide(L)'
;MSIAIRDVREHELDSVLALNNAAGPANLPLDAARLRRLFDSAEYFRVAERDGAIAGFLIGFGAHAHHDSSNFAWFAQRHPDFFYIDRVAVASRRRGGGVGRALYADVQSYAELRYPQLACEVFLQ
;
A
#
# COMPACT_ATOMS: atom_id res chain seq x y z
N MET A 1 1.08 -1.38 23.28
CA MET A 1 0.18 -2.00 22.33
C MET A 1 0.91 -2.28 21.06
N SER A 2 0.76 -3.48 20.57
CA SER A 2 1.52 -3.92 19.40
C SER A 2 0.74 -3.72 18.12
N ILE A 3 1.49 -3.46 17.04
CA ILE A 3 0.95 -3.39 15.69
C ILE A 3 1.42 -4.64 14.96
N ALA A 4 0.49 -5.38 14.38
CA ALA A 4 0.80 -6.55 13.58
C ALA A 4 0.65 -6.21 12.10
N ILE A 5 1.70 -6.46 11.31
CA ILE A 5 1.67 -6.28 9.86
C ILE A 5 1.51 -7.66 9.24
N ARG A 6 0.47 -7.84 8.47
CA ARG A 6 0.14 -9.13 7.87
C ARG A 6 -0.54 -8.97 6.52
N ASP A 7 -0.57 -10.05 5.74
CA ASP A 7 -1.27 -10.03 4.46
C ASP A 7 -2.76 -9.77 4.66
N VAL A 8 -3.33 -8.99 3.74
CA VAL A 8 -4.77 -8.72 3.73
C VAL A 8 -5.53 -10.00 3.39
N ARG A 9 -6.73 -10.14 3.96
CA ARG A 9 -7.63 -11.24 3.62
C ARG A 9 -8.74 -10.71 2.71
N GLU A 10 -9.24 -11.57 1.83
CA GLU A 10 -10.24 -11.18 0.85
C GLU A 10 -11.47 -10.53 1.49
N HIS A 11 -11.94 -11.08 2.60
CA HIS A 11 -13.13 -10.55 3.29
C HIS A 11 -12.89 -9.18 3.95
N GLU A 12 -11.66 -8.71 3.96
CA GLU A 12 -11.31 -7.42 4.56
C GLU A 12 -11.30 -6.28 3.54
N LEU A 13 -11.52 -6.58 2.26
CA LEU A 13 -11.42 -5.54 1.21
C LEU A 13 -12.41 -4.39 1.41
N ASP A 14 -13.60 -4.66 1.93
CA ASP A 14 -14.57 -3.60 2.21
C ASP A 14 -14.03 -2.61 3.26
N SER A 15 -13.38 -3.13 4.29
CA SER A 15 -12.76 -2.30 5.33
C SER A 15 -11.61 -1.47 4.77
N VAL A 16 -10.81 -2.06 3.89
CA VAL A 16 -9.70 -1.36 3.23
C VAL A 16 -10.25 -0.25 2.33
N LEU A 17 -11.32 -0.53 1.58
CA LEU A 17 -11.94 0.45 0.70
C LEU A 17 -12.43 1.66 1.49
N ALA A 18 -13.14 1.43 2.58
CA ALA A 18 -13.63 2.50 3.43
C ALA A 18 -12.48 3.33 4.00
N LEU A 19 -11.40 2.68 4.44
CA LEU A 19 -10.24 3.36 4.98
C LEU A 19 -9.55 4.22 3.92
N ASN A 20 -9.36 3.69 2.72
CA ASN A 20 -8.73 4.44 1.62
C ASN A 20 -9.52 5.70 1.31
N ASN A 21 -10.84 5.58 1.19
CA ASN A 21 -11.68 6.70 0.77
C ASN A 21 -11.89 7.72 1.87
N ALA A 22 -11.64 7.36 3.12
CA ALA A 22 -11.68 8.28 4.26
C ALA A 22 -10.32 8.91 4.59
N ALA A 23 -9.25 8.50 3.92
CA ALA A 23 -7.89 8.91 4.29
C ALA A 23 -7.52 10.33 3.83
N GLY A 24 -8.43 11.02 3.17
CA GLY A 24 -8.22 12.40 2.76
C GLY A 24 -7.67 12.55 1.35
N PRO A 25 -7.31 13.79 0.95
CA PRO A 25 -6.97 14.08 -0.45
C PRO A 25 -5.64 13.48 -0.91
N ALA A 26 -4.81 13.01 0.00
CA ALA A 26 -3.53 12.40 -0.36
C ALA A 26 -3.72 11.05 -1.05
N ASN A 27 -4.86 10.40 -0.88
CA ASN A 27 -5.16 9.13 -1.53
C ASN A 27 -6.29 9.30 -2.52
N LEU A 28 -6.06 8.84 -3.75
CA LEU A 28 -7.10 8.83 -4.76
C LEU A 28 -8.20 7.85 -4.34
N PRO A 29 -9.48 8.23 -4.50
CA PRO A 29 -10.58 7.32 -4.18
C PRO A 29 -10.51 6.05 -5.01
N LEU A 30 -11.03 4.96 -4.45
CA LEU A 30 -11.15 3.67 -5.12
C LEU A 30 -12.61 3.26 -5.14
N ASP A 31 -13.00 2.52 -6.17
CA ASP A 31 -14.23 1.73 -6.14
C ASP A 31 -13.89 0.26 -5.87
N ALA A 32 -14.91 -0.54 -5.61
CA ALA A 32 -14.70 -1.94 -5.26
C ALA A 32 -14.04 -2.73 -6.39
N ALA A 33 -14.38 -2.44 -7.65
CA ALA A 33 -13.82 -3.13 -8.80
C ALA A 33 -12.34 -2.86 -8.96
N ARG A 34 -11.91 -1.61 -8.78
CA ARG A 34 -10.50 -1.25 -8.86
C ARG A 34 -9.70 -1.85 -7.71
N LEU A 35 -10.26 -1.81 -6.50
CA LEU A 35 -9.59 -2.42 -5.35
C LEU A 35 -9.41 -3.93 -5.56
N ARG A 36 -10.43 -4.59 -6.13
CA ARG A 36 -10.34 -6.02 -6.45
C ARG A 36 -9.21 -6.29 -7.44
N ARG A 37 -9.07 -5.47 -8.47
CA ARG A 37 -7.97 -5.61 -9.43
C ARG A 37 -6.62 -5.43 -8.76
N LEU A 38 -6.50 -4.47 -7.84
CA LEU A 38 -5.27 -4.28 -7.07
C LEU A 38 -4.97 -5.49 -6.20
N PHE A 39 -6.00 -6.03 -5.54
CA PHE A 39 -5.84 -7.22 -4.71
C PHE A 39 -5.35 -8.42 -5.53
N ASP A 40 -5.92 -8.62 -6.71
CA ASP A 40 -5.58 -9.76 -7.55
C ASP A 40 -4.18 -9.66 -8.16
N SER A 41 -3.65 -8.44 -8.34
CA SER A 41 -2.39 -8.22 -9.05
C SER A 41 -1.23 -7.78 -8.15
N ALA A 42 -1.49 -7.33 -6.94
CA ALA A 42 -0.45 -6.81 -6.08
C ALA A 42 0.51 -7.91 -5.61
N GLU A 43 1.79 -7.60 -5.63
CA GLU A 43 2.80 -8.46 -5.04
C GLU A 43 2.79 -8.35 -3.52
N TYR A 44 2.50 -7.15 -3.03
CA TYR A 44 2.48 -6.84 -1.59
C TYR A 44 1.18 -6.12 -1.30
N PHE A 45 0.36 -6.68 -0.42
CA PHE A 45 -0.85 -6.04 0.05
C PHE A 45 -1.04 -6.45 1.49
N ARG A 46 -0.57 -5.60 2.41
CA ARG A 46 -0.60 -5.89 3.84
C ARG A 46 -1.37 -4.84 4.61
N VAL A 47 -1.95 -5.28 5.69
CA VAL A 47 -2.67 -4.42 6.63
C VAL A 47 -1.92 -4.34 7.94
N ALA A 48 -2.09 -3.22 8.63
CA ALA A 48 -1.63 -3.05 10.00
C ALA A 48 -2.81 -3.24 10.93
N GLU A 49 -2.73 -4.25 11.78
CA GLU A 49 -3.78 -4.52 12.76
C GLU A 49 -3.36 -4.02 14.13
N ARG A 50 -4.26 -3.31 14.79
CA ARG A 50 -4.04 -2.78 16.12
C ARG A 50 -5.33 -2.88 16.90
N ASP A 51 -5.28 -3.49 18.09
CA ASP A 51 -6.46 -3.69 18.94
C ASP A 51 -7.59 -4.42 18.22
N GLY A 52 -7.25 -5.38 17.38
CA GLY A 52 -8.23 -6.20 16.66
C GLY A 52 -8.88 -5.53 15.46
N ALA A 53 -8.42 -4.35 15.07
CA ALA A 53 -8.98 -3.60 13.96
C ALA A 53 -7.91 -3.22 12.94
N ILE A 54 -8.30 -3.08 11.68
CA ILE A 54 -7.39 -2.61 10.64
C ILE A 54 -7.18 -1.11 10.83
N ALA A 55 -5.93 -0.73 11.10
CA ALA A 55 -5.54 0.66 11.33
C ALA A 55 -4.87 1.29 10.12
N GLY A 56 -4.47 0.50 9.14
CA GLY A 56 -3.82 1.00 7.92
C GLY A 56 -3.53 -0.12 6.94
N PHE A 57 -3.10 0.23 5.75
CA PHE A 57 -2.69 -0.73 4.74
C PHE A 57 -1.67 -0.11 3.79
N LEU A 58 -0.98 -1.00 3.06
CA LEU A 58 -0.01 -0.60 2.03
C LEU A 58 -0.09 -1.59 0.88
N ILE A 59 -0.11 -1.07 -0.35
CA ILE A 59 -0.15 -1.87 -1.58
C ILE A 59 1.08 -1.56 -2.42
N GLY A 60 1.76 -2.61 -2.87
CA GLY A 60 2.96 -2.47 -3.69
C GLY A 60 3.05 -3.50 -4.81
N PHE A 61 3.84 -3.17 -5.83
CA PHE A 61 4.01 -3.96 -7.04
C PHE A 61 5.47 -4.07 -7.44
N GLY A 62 5.85 -5.23 -7.98
CA GLY A 62 7.14 -5.35 -8.63
C GLY A 62 7.13 -4.73 -10.03
N ALA A 63 8.32 -4.57 -10.61
CA ALA A 63 8.51 -3.90 -11.90
C ALA A 63 7.77 -4.57 -13.07
N HIS A 64 7.47 -5.85 -12.95
CA HIS A 64 6.81 -6.61 -14.02
C HIS A 64 5.30 -6.71 -13.84
N ALA A 65 4.73 -6.04 -12.84
CA ALA A 65 3.30 -6.07 -12.61
C ALA A 65 2.57 -5.21 -13.64
N HIS A 66 1.33 -5.59 -13.92
CA HIS A 66 0.42 -4.75 -14.70
C HIS A 66 -0.16 -3.67 -13.80
N HIS A 67 0.17 -2.42 -14.08
CA HIS A 67 -0.30 -1.29 -13.30
C HIS A 67 -0.63 -0.13 -14.27
N ASP A 68 -1.73 0.56 -14.01
CA ASP A 68 -2.22 1.62 -14.89
C ASP A 68 -1.79 3.05 -14.48
N SER A 69 -0.90 3.16 -13.49
CA SER A 69 -0.37 4.45 -13.05
C SER A 69 0.66 4.97 -14.05
N SER A 70 0.57 6.26 -14.38
CA SER A 70 1.59 6.90 -15.22
C SER A 70 2.94 6.97 -14.52
N ASN A 71 2.94 7.10 -13.20
CA ASN A 71 4.17 7.10 -12.41
C ASN A 71 4.84 5.73 -12.48
N PHE A 72 4.06 4.66 -12.38
CA PHE A 72 4.60 3.31 -12.53
C PHE A 72 5.24 3.13 -13.91
N ALA A 73 4.56 3.53 -14.98
CA ALA A 73 5.09 3.42 -16.33
C ALA A 73 6.39 4.20 -16.50
N TRP A 74 6.48 5.39 -15.91
CA TRP A 74 7.68 6.20 -15.95
C TRP A 74 8.87 5.48 -15.31
N PHE A 75 8.66 4.91 -14.11
CA PHE A 75 9.70 4.13 -13.43
C PHE A 75 10.06 2.87 -14.20
N ALA A 76 9.09 2.18 -14.77
CA ALA A 76 9.32 0.94 -15.51
C ALA A 76 10.20 1.15 -16.75
N GLN A 77 10.11 2.31 -17.37
CA GLN A 77 10.95 2.65 -18.53
C GLN A 77 12.41 2.93 -18.15
N ARG A 78 12.65 3.44 -16.93
CA ARG A 78 13.96 3.92 -16.52
C ARG A 78 14.69 2.98 -15.58
N HIS A 79 13.95 2.13 -14.88
CA HIS A 79 14.47 1.24 -13.86
C HIS A 79 13.91 -0.16 -14.09
N PRO A 80 14.69 -1.07 -14.68
CA PRO A 80 14.15 -2.39 -15.04
C PRO A 80 13.80 -3.28 -13.88
N ASP A 81 14.30 -2.98 -12.68
CA ASP A 81 14.09 -3.83 -11.51
C ASP A 81 13.87 -2.98 -10.26
N PHE A 82 12.60 -2.71 -9.96
CA PHE A 82 12.24 -1.88 -8.82
C PHE A 82 10.96 -2.41 -8.16
N PHE A 83 10.75 -2.01 -6.91
CA PHE A 83 9.50 -2.25 -6.20
C PHE A 83 8.78 -0.90 -6.04
N TYR A 84 7.50 -0.86 -6.38
CA TYR A 84 6.71 0.37 -6.42
C TYR A 84 5.62 0.33 -5.36
N ILE A 85 5.61 1.33 -4.47
CA ILE A 85 4.53 1.52 -3.50
C ILE A 85 3.45 2.34 -4.18
N ASP A 86 2.28 1.72 -4.43
CA ASP A 86 1.14 2.38 -5.07
C ASP A 86 0.44 3.31 -4.10
N ARG A 87 0.14 2.82 -2.91
CA ARG A 87 -0.52 3.61 -1.90
C ARG A 87 -0.34 3.06 -0.50
N VAL A 88 -0.46 3.97 0.45
CA VAL A 88 -0.50 3.67 1.88
C VAL A 88 -1.56 4.57 2.51
N ALA A 89 -2.35 4.03 3.43
CA ALA A 89 -3.32 4.81 4.17
C ALA A 89 -3.36 4.36 5.61
N VAL A 90 -3.58 5.31 6.50
CA VAL A 90 -3.71 5.08 7.94
C VAL A 90 -5.03 5.71 8.38
N ALA A 91 -5.80 4.97 9.19
CA ALA A 91 -7.06 5.50 9.73
C ALA A 91 -6.78 6.78 10.50
N SER A 92 -7.60 7.83 10.28
CA SER A 92 -7.31 9.17 10.81
C SER A 92 -7.18 9.19 12.34
N ARG A 93 -8.00 8.44 13.05
CA ARG A 93 -7.94 8.35 14.52
C ARG A 93 -6.76 7.50 15.01
N ARG A 94 -6.02 6.85 14.11
CA ARG A 94 -4.85 6.02 14.43
C ARG A 94 -3.55 6.70 14.03
N ARG A 95 -3.62 7.90 13.46
CA ARG A 95 -2.44 8.65 13.06
C ARG A 95 -1.64 9.05 14.29
N GLY A 96 -0.31 9.09 14.15
CA GLY A 96 0.58 9.39 15.25
C GLY A 96 0.90 8.19 16.14
N GLY A 97 0.25 7.04 15.92
CA GLY A 97 0.49 5.83 16.69
C GLY A 97 1.56 4.90 16.13
N GLY A 98 2.29 5.32 15.11
CA GLY A 98 3.36 4.51 14.51
C GLY A 98 2.90 3.53 13.44
N VAL A 99 1.62 3.57 13.04
CA VAL A 99 1.07 2.63 12.05
C VAL A 99 1.74 2.81 10.68
N GLY A 100 1.82 4.04 10.20
CA GLY A 100 2.48 4.32 8.92
C GLY A 100 3.94 3.93 8.93
N ARG A 101 4.64 4.25 10.01
CA ARG A 101 6.04 3.88 10.18
C ARG A 101 6.23 2.37 10.16
N ALA A 102 5.34 1.62 10.82
CA ALA A 102 5.41 0.16 10.85
C ALA A 102 5.18 -0.43 9.46
N LEU A 103 4.23 0.11 8.69
CA LEU A 103 3.98 -0.32 7.32
C LEU A 103 5.19 -0.06 6.42
N TYR A 104 5.79 1.12 6.50
CA TYR A 104 6.98 1.44 5.71
C TYR A 104 8.17 0.58 6.09
N ALA A 105 8.37 0.32 7.38
CA ALA A 105 9.46 -0.54 7.83
C ALA A 105 9.28 -1.96 7.30
N ASP A 106 8.07 -2.48 7.31
CA ASP A 106 7.79 -3.82 6.80
C ASP A 106 8.02 -3.92 5.30
N VAL A 107 7.49 -2.96 4.51
CA VAL A 107 7.67 -3.01 3.06
C VAL A 107 9.13 -2.77 2.68
N GLN A 108 9.85 -1.94 3.41
CA GLN A 108 11.26 -1.72 3.16
C GLN A 108 12.06 -3.00 3.36
N SER A 109 11.81 -3.72 4.44
CA SER A 109 12.45 -5.02 4.68
C SER A 109 12.12 -6.03 3.59
N TYR A 110 10.86 -6.05 3.16
CA TYR A 110 10.43 -6.91 2.06
C TYR A 110 11.17 -6.59 0.77
N ALA A 111 11.23 -5.30 0.41
CA ALA A 111 11.80 -4.86 -0.86
C ALA A 111 13.33 -4.98 -0.90
N GLU A 112 14.01 -4.71 0.20
CA GLU A 112 15.47 -4.77 0.27
C GLU A 112 16.03 -6.12 -0.15
N LEU A 113 15.32 -7.20 0.17
CA LEU A 113 15.77 -8.54 -0.14
C LEU A 113 15.48 -8.96 -1.58
N ARG A 114 14.68 -8.19 -2.31
CA ARG A 114 14.14 -8.59 -3.60
C ARG A 114 14.43 -7.62 -4.73
N TYR A 115 14.62 -6.35 -4.42
CA TYR A 115 14.74 -5.30 -5.43
C TYR A 115 15.86 -4.33 -5.10
N PRO A 116 16.62 -3.86 -6.11
CA PRO A 116 17.67 -2.87 -5.88
C PRO A 116 17.12 -1.46 -5.65
N GLN A 117 15.86 -1.20 -6.02
CA GLN A 117 15.26 0.14 -5.89
C GLN A 117 13.84 0.05 -5.37
N LEU A 118 13.48 1.04 -4.55
CA LEU A 118 12.15 1.22 -4.02
C LEU A 118 11.63 2.58 -4.47
N ALA A 119 10.43 2.61 -5.04
CA ALA A 119 9.79 3.84 -5.50
C ALA A 119 8.40 3.94 -4.89
N CYS A 120 7.91 5.15 -4.71
CA CYS A 120 6.55 5.36 -4.23
C CYS A 120 5.89 6.51 -4.96
N GLU A 121 4.56 6.47 -4.99
CA GLU A 121 3.74 7.53 -5.55
C GLU A 121 3.50 8.56 -4.44
N VAL A 122 3.96 9.79 -4.67
CA VAL A 122 3.88 10.86 -3.68
C VAL A 122 3.11 12.01 -4.28
N PHE A 123 2.10 12.50 -3.56
CA PHE A 123 1.38 13.69 -3.94
C PHE A 123 1.97 14.88 -3.18
N LEU A 124 2.55 15.80 -3.93
CA LEU A 124 3.08 17.02 -3.36
C LEU A 124 1.92 17.98 -3.08
N GLN A 125 1.92 18.53 -1.91
CA GLN A 125 0.89 19.48 -1.48
C GLN A 125 1.46 20.86 -1.29
#